data_c468c35a0c48783eff4cd2f8b8d86486
#
_entry.id   c468c35a0c48783eff4cd2f8b8d86486
#
_cell.length_a   1.000
_cell.length_b   1.000
_cell.length_c   1.000
_cell.angle_alpha   90.00
_cell.angle_beta   90.00
_cell.angle_gamma   90.00
#
_symmetry.space_group_name_H-M   'P 1'
#
loop_
_entity.id
_entity.type
_entity.pdbx_description
1 polymer ?
#
loop_
_entity_poly.entity_id
_entity_poly.type
_entity_poly.pdbx_seq_one_letter_code
_entity_poly.pdbx_strand_id
1 'polypeptide(L)'
;MYNAIYLNELNPVYLYPKEVTSGIYGAVSPSQVEQAFKQHENIRAVIITSPTYEGIVSDVKKIAEIVHRYGKILIVDEAHGAHFAFHEAFPESAVFCGADAVIQSIHKTLPSLTQTALLHLQGNIDKERVRRYWDMYQTTSPSYVLMGGIDRCMTVLETKGKPLFNAYVTRLLALRKKLETLTNIRLFPTDDISKIVLLVRDGKKLYQELLNKYHIQLEMASLQYVIAMTSIGDTDEYYERFFEALRQIDDE
;
A
#
# COMPACT_ATOMS: atom_id res chain seq x y z
N MET A 1 -9.85 -5.78 8.72
CA MET A 1 -9.73 -5.17 10.07
C MET A 1 -11.08 -5.09 10.79
N TYR A 2 -12.07 -4.35 10.26
CA TYR A 2 -13.40 -4.19 10.88
C TYR A 2 -14.08 -5.51 11.30
N ASN A 3 -14.16 -6.49 10.40
CA ASN A 3 -14.77 -7.79 10.71
C ASN A 3 -14.04 -8.54 11.84
N ALA A 4 -12.73 -8.40 11.94
CA ALA A 4 -11.98 -9.03 13.04
C ALA A 4 -12.31 -8.39 14.39
N ILE A 5 -12.52 -7.08 14.44
CA ILE A 5 -12.99 -6.36 15.64
C ILE A 5 -14.36 -6.87 16.04
N TYR A 6 -15.29 -6.95 15.09
CA TYR A 6 -16.66 -7.40 15.31
C TYR A 6 -16.72 -8.87 15.79
N LEU A 7 -16.04 -9.78 15.07
CA LEU A 7 -16.06 -11.22 15.38
C LEU A 7 -15.41 -11.57 16.72
N ASN A 8 -14.47 -10.76 17.18
CA ASN A 8 -13.78 -10.99 18.46
C ASN A 8 -14.30 -10.08 19.57
N GLU A 9 -15.41 -9.36 19.35
CA GLU A 9 -16.01 -8.45 20.34
C GLU A 9 -15.00 -7.48 20.96
N LEU A 10 -14.09 -6.96 20.13
CA LEU A 10 -13.03 -6.07 20.59
C LEU A 10 -13.56 -4.65 20.78
N ASN A 11 -13.00 -3.94 21.74
CA ASN A 11 -13.28 -2.54 22.01
C ASN A 11 -12.22 -1.66 21.34
N PRO A 12 -12.47 -1.11 20.15
CA PRO A 12 -11.46 -0.37 19.41
C PRO A 12 -11.28 1.06 19.91
N VAL A 13 -10.03 1.50 19.98
CA VAL A 13 -9.66 2.92 20.10
C VAL A 13 -9.20 3.37 18.71
N TYR A 14 -9.95 4.26 18.08
CA TYR A 14 -9.64 4.72 16.73
C TYR A 14 -8.66 5.89 16.74
N LEU A 15 -7.62 5.79 15.91
CA LEU A 15 -6.72 6.88 15.59
C LEU A 15 -7.15 7.50 14.26
N TYR A 16 -7.46 8.79 14.28
CA TYR A 16 -7.91 9.52 13.09
C TYR A 16 -6.77 10.39 12.56
N PRO A 17 -6.13 10.01 11.44
CA PRO A 17 -5.17 10.87 10.76
C PRO A 17 -5.81 12.18 10.34
N LYS A 18 -5.00 13.23 10.23
CA LYS A 18 -5.48 14.52 9.71
C LYS A 18 -5.67 14.43 8.20
N GLU A 19 -6.71 15.08 7.69
CA GLU A 19 -6.86 15.30 6.27
C GLU A 19 -5.74 16.22 5.77
N VAL A 20 -5.09 15.82 4.69
CA VAL A 20 -4.02 16.58 4.04
C VAL A 20 -4.60 17.47 2.95
N THR A 21 -5.43 16.91 2.08
CA THR A 21 -6.14 17.63 1.01
C THR A 21 -7.23 16.76 0.39
N SER A 22 -8.33 17.37 -0.04
CA SER A 22 -9.32 16.75 -0.95
C SER A 22 -9.83 15.36 -0.54
N GLY A 23 -9.96 15.10 0.76
CA GLY A 23 -10.38 13.79 1.29
C GLY A 23 -9.24 12.77 1.38
N ILE A 24 -7.99 13.16 1.15
CA ILE A 24 -6.81 12.34 1.39
C ILE A 24 -6.36 12.53 2.83
N TYR A 25 -6.31 11.44 3.58
CA TYR A 25 -5.86 11.44 4.97
C TYR A 25 -4.38 11.07 5.07
N GLY A 26 -3.67 11.74 5.97
CA GLY A 26 -2.24 11.56 6.18
C GLY A 26 -1.90 10.28 6.97
N ALA A 27 -0.65 10.21 7.40
CA ALA A 27 -0.13 9.13 8.22
C ALA A 27 -0.68 9.16 9.66
N VAL A 28 -0.75 8.00 10.30
CA VAL A 28 -0.88 7.90 11.76
C VAL A 28 0.45 8.34 12.37
N SER A 29 0.40 9.36 13.26
CA SER A 29 1.62 9.86 13.88
C SER A 29 2.01 9.04 15.12
N PRO A 30 3.33 8.90 15.40
CA PRO A 30 3.82 8.27 16.64
C PRO A 30 3.22 8.91 17.90
N SER A 31 3.03 10.23 17.91
CA SER A 31 2.44 10.95 19.04
C SER A 31 0.99 10.57 19.31
N GLN A 32 0.18 10.32 18.27
CA GLN A 32 -1.19 9.83 18.43
C GLN A 32 -1.21 8.45 19.10
N VAL A 33 -0.30 7.56 18.71
CA VAL A 33 -0.18 6.21 19.29
C VAL A 33 0.23 6.33 20.77
N GLU A 34 1.22 7.15 21.09
CA GLU A 34 1.65 7.35 22.48
C GLU A 34 0.57 7.97 23.35
N GLN A 35 -0.18 8.94 22.81
CA GLN A 35 -1.31 9.54 23.51
C GLN A 35 -2.43 8.52 23.79
N ALA A 36 -2.73 7.64 22.83
CA ALA A 36 -3.71 6.59 23.03
C ALA A 36 -3.30 5.66 24.20
N PHE A 37 -2.05 5.26 24.29
CA PHE A 37 -1.55 4.46 25.42
C PHE A 37 -1.65 5.19 26.76
N LYS A 38 -1.44 6.50 26.79
CA LYS A 38 -1.59 7.31 28.02
C LYS A 38 -3.04 7.44 28.46
N GLN A 39 -3.98 7.39 27.53
CA GLN A 39 -5.42 7.55 27.80
C GLN A 39 -6.16 6.22 28.05
N HIS A 40 -5.60 5.10 27.54
CA HIS A 40 -6.25 3.80 27.56
C HIS A 40 -5.26 2.70 27.99
N GLU A 41 -5.32 2.33 29.26
CA GLU A 41 -4.39 1.33 29.85
C GLU A 41 -4.58 -0.10 29.31
N ASN A 42 -5.78 -0.41 28.77
CA ASN A 42 -6.15 -1.74 28.34
C ASN A 42 -5.81 -2.07 26.87
N ILE A 43 -5.09 -1.18 26.15
CA ILE A 43 -4.66 -1.46 24.77
C ILE A 43 -3.74 -2.69 24.79
N ARG A 44 -4.05 -3.68 23.93
CA ARG A 44 -3.27 -4.91 23.79
C ARG A 44 -2.40 -4.94 22.53
N ALA A 45 -2.86 -4.28 21.48
CA ALA A 45 -2.15 -4.20 20.21
C ALA A 45 -2.50 -2.90 19.49
N VAL A 46 -1.61 -2.48 18.61
CA VAL A 46 -1.85 -1.40 17.66
C VAL A 46 -1.91 -2.01 16.25
N ILE A 47 -2.91 -1.62 15.47
CA ILE A 47 -3.06 -2.05 14.08
C ILE A 47 -3.14 -0.80 13.23
N ILE A 48 -2.24 -0.67 12.26
CA ILE A 48 -2.23 0.45 11.30
C ILE A 48 -2.18 -0.07 9.88
N THR A 49 -2.71 0.73 8.94
CA THR A 49 -2.52 0.52 7.51
C THR A 49 -1.43 1.48 7.03
N SER A 50 -0.33 0.94 6.51
CA SER A 50 0.79 1.71 5.98
C SER A 50 1.48 0.88 4.89
N PRO A 51 1.52 1.37 3.65
CA PRO A 51 1.01 2.66 3.17
C PRO A 51 -0.53 2.75 3.19
N THR A 52 -1.05 3.98 3.15
CA THR A 52 -2.46 4.21 2.83
C THR A 52 -2.74 3.83 1.38
N TYR A 53 -4.01 3.87 0.98
CA TYR A 53 -4.39 3.57 -0.41
C TYR A 53 -3.77 4.57 -1.40
N GLU A 54 -3.60 5.81 -0.98
CA GLU A 54 -2.97 6.89 -1.74
C GLU A 54 -1.43 6.85 -1.72
N GLY A 55 -0.83 5.98 -0.89
CA GLY A 55 0.62 5.82 -0.83
C GLY A 55 1.31 6.71 0.22
N ILE A 56 0.60 7.11 1.27
CA ILE A 56 1.18 7.82 2.42
C ILE A 56 1.65 6.80 3.45
N VAL A 57 2.87 6.96 3.96
CA VAL A 57 3.52 6.01 4.88
C VAL A 57 3.63 6.60 6.28
N SER A 58 3.26 5.81 7.28
CA SER A 58 3.46 6.16 8.70
C SER A 58 4.90 5.86 9.12
N ASP A 59 5.43 6.60 10.10
CA ASP A 59 6.74 6.30 10.71
C ASP A 59 6.63 5.02 11.56
N VAL A 60 6.58 3.88 10.85
CA VAL A 60 6.36 2.55 11.45
C VAL A 60 7.43 2.24 12.48
N LYS A 61 8.68 2.64 12.23
CA LYS A 61 9.80 2.39 13.14
C LYS A 61 9.58 3.06 14.50
N LYS A 62 9.26 4.36 14.51
CA LYS A 62 8.97 5.06 15.76
C LYS A 62 7.69 4.55 16.43
N ILE A 63 6.69 4.16 15.64
CA ILE A 63 5.47 3.56 16.18
C ILE A 63 5.81 2.23 16.86
N ALA A 64 6.62 1.37 16.25
CA ALA A 64 7.07 0.11 16.82
C ALA A 64 7.81 0.33 18.14
N GLU A 65 8.77 1.29 18.19
CA GLU A 65 9.50 1.65 19.40
C GLU A 65 8.55 2.07 20.55
N ILE A 66 7.50 2.84 20.24
CA ILE A 66 6.50 3.25 21.23
C ILE A 66 5.70 2.04 21.69
N VAL A 67 5.14 1.26 20.77
CA VAL A 67 4.31 0.09 21.08
C VAL A 67 5.06 -0.90 21.96
N HIS A 68 6.33 -1.16 21.63
CA HIS A 68 7.18 -2.08 22.38
C HIS A 68 7.57 -1.55 23.78
N ARG A 69 7.74 -0.23 23.96
CA ARG A 69 7.92 0.37 25.31
C ARG A 69 6.75 0.09 26.24
N TYR A 70 5.54 -0.02 25.70
CA TYR A 70 4.36 -0.42 26.47
C TYR A 70 4.17 -1.94 26.54
N GLY A 71 5.11 -2.75 26.01
CA GLY A 71 5.04 -4.21 26.02
C GLY A 71 3.90 -4.76 25.15
N LYS A 72 3.55 -4.06 24.07
CA LYS A 72 2.41 -4.41 23.19
C LYS A 72 2.90 -4.81 21.81
N ILE A 73 1.97 -5.22 20.94
CA ILE A 73 2.22 -5.77 19.61
C ILE A 73 1.80 -4.73 18.56
N LEU A 74 2.64 -4.53 17.54
CA LEU A 74 2.34 -3.74 16.36
C LEU A 74 2.02 -4.66 15.17
N ILE A 75 0.84 -4.49 14.60
CA ILE A 75 0.40 -5.15 13.36
C ILE A 75 0.30 -4.09 12.27
N VAL A 76 0.94 -4.35 11.12
CA VAL A 76 0.88 -3.44 9.98
C VAL A 76 0.21 -4.12 8.80
N ASP A 77 -0.88 -3.53 8.33
CA ASP A 77 -1.46 -3.86 7.03
C ASP A 77 -0.68 -3.11 5.95
N GLU A 78 0.31 -3.80 5.40
CA GLU A 78 1.17 -3.35 4.29
C GLU A 78 0.72 -3.96 2.96
N ALA A 79 -0.59 -4.17 2.79
CA ALA A 79 -1.12 -4.80 1.60
C ALA A 79 -0.74 -4.10 0.28
N HIS A 80 -0.48 -2.80 0.31
CA HIS A 80 -0.04 -2.00 -0.84
C HIS A 80 1.47 -1.74 -0.88
N GLY A 81 2.26 -2.28 0.05
CA GLY A 81 3.70 -2.03 0.16
C GLY A 81 4.60 -3.25 -0.06
N ALA A 82 4.08 -4.35 -0.63
CA ALA A 82 4.86 -5.57 -0.84
C ALA A 82 6.12 -5.38 -1.72
N HIS A 83 6.16 -4.31 -2.52
CA HIS A 83 7.29 -3.97 -3.38
C HIS A 83 8.38 -3.14 -2.68
N PHE A 84 8.16 -2.63 -1.48
CA PHE A 84 9.08 -1.72 -0.78
C PHE A 84 10.48 -2.30 -0.58
N ALA A 85 10.59 -3.59 -0.31
CA ALA A 85 11.87 -4.25 -0.05
C ALA A 85 12.80 -4.36 -1.28
N PHE A 86 12.33 -4.00 -2.48
CA PHE A 86 13.06 -4.33 -3.72
C PHE A 86 13.80 -3.15 -4.37
N HIS A 87 13.64 -1.91 -3.87
CA HIS A 87 14.39 -0.76 -4.36
C HIS A 87 14.36 0.41 -3.36
N GLU A 88 15.49 1.11 -3.21
CA GLU A 88 15.69 2.20 -2.27
C GLU A 88 14.85 3.48 -2.52
N ALA A 89 14.29 3.62 -3.72
CA ALA A 89 13.36 4.72 -4.04
C ALA A 89 11.99 4.57 -3.37
N PHE A 90 11.69 3.41 -2.79
CA PHE A 90 10.48 3.16 -2.02
C PHE A 90 10.75 3.30 -0.51
N PRO A 91 9.70 3.53 0.30
CA PRO A 91 9.83 3.52 1.75
C PRO A 91 10.37 2.19 2.29
N GLU A 92 10.94 2.21 3.48
CA GLU A 92 11.35 0.99 4.17
C GLU A 92 10.11 0.16 4.55
N SER A 93 10.13 -1.14 4.22
CA SER A 93 9.01 -2.04 4.56
C SER A 93 8.85 -2.18 6.08
N ALA A 94 7.61 -2.26 6.53
CA ALA A 94 7.26 -2.50 7.93
C ALA A 94 7.90 -3.77 8.52
N VAL A 95 8.26 -4.74 7.66
CA VAL A 95 9.02 -5.94 8.03
C VAL A 95 10.37 -5.56 8.64
N PHE A 96 11.03 -4.52 8.14
CA PHE A 96 12.34 -4.06 8.65
C PHE A 96 12.22 -2.96 9.71
N CYS A 97 11.04 -2.36 9.84
CA CYS A 97 10.75 -1.30 10.79
C CYS A 97 10.35 -1.78 12.19
N GLY A 98 10.42 -3.09 12.47
CA GLY A 98 10.14 -3.64 13.79
C GLY A 98 8.66 -3.94 14.06
N ALA A 99 7.80 -3.98 13.06
CA ALA A 99 6.42 -4.47 13.23
C ALA A 99 6.44 -5.97 13.58
N ASP A 100 5.58 -6.41 14.50
CA ASP A 100 5.53 -7.81 14.95
C ASP A 100 4.80 -8.71 13.95
N ALA A 101 3.77 -8.18 13.30
CA ALA A 101 3.08 -8.84 12.19
C ALA A 101 2.88 -7.88 11.03
N VAL A 102 3.19 -8.34 9.81
CA VAL A 102 3.00 -7.55 8.59
C VAL A 102 2.25 -8.38 7.56
N ILE A 103 1.17 -7.80 7.01
CA ILE A 103 0.37 -8.41 5.96
C ILE A 103 0.71 -7.73 4.63
N GLN A 104 1.14 -8.50 3.64
CA GLN A 104 1.45 -8.00 2.29
C GLN A 104 0.61 -8.74 1.25
N SER A 105 -0.15 -8.00 0.45
CA SER A 105 -0.85 -8.55 -0.72
C SER A 105 0.07 -8.50 -1.92
N ILE A 106 0.79 -9.60 -2.18
CA ILE A 106 1.80 -9.63 -3.26
C ILE A 106 1.18 -9.49 -4.66
N HIS A 107 -0.10 -9.84 -4.81
CA HIS A 107 -0.83 -9.68 -6.06
C HIS A 107 -1.15 -8.24 -6.44
N LYS A 108 -1.01 -7.27 -5.51
CA LYS A 108 -1.33 -5.86 -5.79
C LYS A 108 -0.17 -5.11 -6.42
N THR A 109 1.05 -5.41 -6.02
CA THR A 109 2.23 -4.61 -6.39
C THR A 109 3.41 -5.45 -6.90
N LEU A 110 3.29 -6.77 -6.86
CA LEU A 110 4.27 -7.73 -7.36
C LEU A 110 3.64 -8.66 -8.41
N PRO A 111 4.44 -9.33 -9.25
CA PRO A 111 3.94 -10.15 -10.35
C PRO A 111 3.41 -11.51 -9.86
N SER A 112 2.37 -11.50 -9.05
CA SER A 112 1.70 -12.69 -8.52
C SER A 112 0.22 -12.73 -8.87
N LEU A 113 -0.38 -13.89 -8.78
CA LEU A 113 -1.80 -14.09 -9.09
C LEU A 113 -2.69 -13.46 -8.01
N THR A 114 -3.88 -13.02 -8.39
CA THR A 114 -4.91 -12.48 -7.48
C THR A 114 -5.15 -13.42 -6.30
N GLN A 115 -5.43 -12.88 -5.13
CA GLN A 115 -5.64 -13.55 -3.83
C GLN A 115 -4.34 -14.00 -3.13
N THR A 116 -3.17 -13.87 -3.73
CA THR A 116 -1.92 -14.24 -3.07
C THR A 116 -1.46 -13.16 -2.09
N ALA A 117 -1.07 -13.58 -0.89
CA ALA A 117 -0.60 -12.69 0.16
C ALA A 117 0.45 -13.39 1.03
N LEU A 118 1.20 -12.60 1.79
CA LEU A 118 2.17 -13.07 2.78
C LEU A 118 1.81 -12.51 4.16
N LEU A 119 2.00 -13.31 5.18
CA LEU A 119 1.97 -12.90 6.58
C LEU A 119 3.36 -13.10 7.17
N HIS A 120 4.02 -12.00 7.51
CA HIS A 120 5.30 -12.01 8.20
C HIS A 120 5.07 -11.94 9.70
N LEU A 121 5.73 -12.80 10.45
CA LEU A 121 5.65 -12.86 11.92
C LEU A 121 7.04 -12.77 12.53
N GLN A 122 7.23 -11.84 13.43
CA GLN A 122 8.48 -11.62 14.14
C GLN A 122 8.23 -11.25 15.63
N GLY A 123 9.28 -10.94 16.35
CA GLY A 123 9.16 -10.58 17.75
C GLY A 123 8.59 -11.69 18.63
N ASN A 124 7.80 -11.29 19.62
CA ASN A 124 7.25 -12.18 20.63
C ASN A 124 5.85 -12.73 20.28
N ILE A 125 5.51 -12.80 18.98
CA ILE A 125 4.24 -13.39 18.57
C ILE A 125 4.31 -14.92 18.74
N ASP A 126 3.29 -15.45 19.41
CA ASP A 126 3.05 -16.90 19.47
C ASP A 126 2.65 -17.44 18.09
N LYS A 127 3.68 -17.93 17.36
CA LYS A 127 3.51 -18.40 15.98
C LYS A 127 2.62 -19.65 15.90
N GLU A 128 2.64 -20.52 16.92
CA GLU A 128 1.79 -21.71 16.96
C GLU A 128 0.32 -21.34 17.13
N ARG A 129 0.05 -20.34 17.98
CA ARG A 129 -1.29 -19.82 18.13
C ARG A 129 -1.80 -19.13 16.84
N VAL A 130 -0.95 -18.35 16.16
CA VAL A 130 -1.31 -17.77 14.87
C VAL A 130 -1.60 -18.87 13.86
N ARG A 131 -0.75 -19.90 13.77
CA ARG A 131 -0.95 -21.04 12.88
C ARG A 131 -2.25 -21.76 13.13
N ARG A 132 -2.63 -21.95 14.39
CA ARG A 132 -3.92 -22.56 14.75
C ARG A 132 -5.11 -21.80 14.19
N TYR A 133 -5.09 -20.46 14.28
CA TYR A 133 -6.14 -19.62 13.69
C TYR A 133 -6.05 -19.61 12.16
N TRP A 134 -4.85 -19.60 11.60
CA TRP A 134 -4.66 -19.77 10.17
C TRP A 134 -5.35 -21.04 9.66
N ASP A 135 -5.10 -22.18 10.29
CA ASP A 135 -5.68 -23.47 9.92
C ASP A 135 -7.22 -23.48 10.03
N MET A 136 -7.80 -22.64 10.91
CA MET A 136 -9.25 -22.51 11.05
C MET A 136 -9.88 -21.63 9.94
N TYR A 137 -9.18 -20.60 9.47
CA TYR A 137 -9.71 -19.62 8.52
C TYR A 137 -9.27 -19.88 7.07
N GLN A 138 -8.18 -20.59 6.88
CA GLN A 138 -7.69 -21.00 5.57
C GLN A 138 -8.47 -22.21 5.03
N THR A 139 -8.49 -22.34 3.72
CA THR A 139 -9.03 -23.54 3.07
C THR A 139 -8.19 -24.77 3.38
N THR A 140 -8.83 -25.91 3.58
CA THR A 140 -8.16 -27.22 3.69
C THR A 140 -7.69 -27.77 2.33
N SER A 141 -8.12 -27.13 1.23
CA SER A 141 -7.77 -27.51 -0.15
C SER A 141 -7.15 -26.32 -0.86
N PRO A 142 -5.87 -26.00 -0.57
CA PRO A 142 -5.18 -24.85 -1.17
C PRO A 142 -5.03 -25.04 -2.69
N SER A 143 -5.18 -23.92 -3.43
CA SER A 143 -4.94 -23.91 -4.87
C SER A 143 -3.46 -24.03 -5.18
N TYR A 144 -3.04 -25.14 -5.77
CA TYR A 144 -1.65 -25.30 -6.25
C TYR A 144 -1.26 -24.28 -7.32
N VAL A 145 -2.21 -23.78 -8.10
CA VAL A 145 -1.97 -22.71 -9.08
C VAL A 145 -1.56 -21.42 -8.37
N LEU A 146 -2.26 -21.04 -7.30
CA LEU A 146 -1.90 -19.85 -6.50
C LEU A 146 -0.56 -20.04 -5.78
N MET A 147 -0.31 -21.23 -5.22
CA MET A 147 0.97 -21.54 -4.59
C MET A 147 2.13 -21.48 -5.59
N GLY A 148 1.96 -22.08 -6.77
CA GLY A 148 2.93 -21.98 -7.86
C GLY A 148 3.12 -20.54 -8.36
N GLY A 149 2.05 -19.71 -8.33
CA GLY A 149 2.13 -18.28 -8.62
C GLY A 149 2.99 -17.51 -7.62
N ILE A 150 2.87 -17.82 -6.32
CA ILE A 150 3.72 -17.23 -5.27
C ILE A 150 5.19 -17.64 -5.49
N ASP A 151 5.45 -18.93 -5.65
CA ASP A 151 6.80 -19.47 -5.87
C ASP A 151 7.45 -18.86 -7.12
N ARG A 152 6.71 -18.77 -8.22
CA ARG A 152 7.19 -18.14 -9.44
C ARG A 152 7.49 -16.65 -9.25
N CYS A 153 6.64 -15.93 -8.53
CA CYS A 153 6.87 -14.53 -8.19
C CYS A 153 8.18 -14.37 -7.42
N MET A 154 8.39 -15.16 -6.36
CA MET A 154 9.62 -15.12 -5.56
C MET A 154 10.85 -15.46 -6.41
N THR A 155 10.79 -16.47 -7.24
CA THR A 155 11.88 -16.84 -8.17
C THR A 155 12.24 -15.68 -9.12
N VAL A 156 11.24 -15.00 -9.68
CA VAL A 156 11.47 -13.84 -10.56
C VAL A 156 12.13 -12.70 -9.79
N LEU A 157 11.66 -12.41 -8.58
CA LEU A 157 12.22 -11.35 -7.74
C LEU A 157 13.66 -11.65 -7.31
N GLU A 158 13.95 -12.89 -6.95
CA GLU A 158 15.30 -13.32 -6.57
C GLU A 158 16.29 -13.23 -7.74
N THR A 159 15.88 -13.70 -8.93
CA THR A 159 16.77 -13.82 -10.08
C THR A 159 16.85 -12.57 -10.95
N LYS A 160 15.78 -11.79 -11.05
CA LYS A 160 15.63 -10.64 -11.93
C LYS A 160 15.09 -9.37 -11.26
N GLY A 161 14.79 -9.42 -9.96
CA GLY A 161 14.14 -8.31 -9.24
C GLY A 161 14.93 -7.01 -9.37
N LYS A 162 16.22 -7.02 -9.06
CA LYS A 162 17.06 -5.82 -9.09
C LYS A 162 17.03 -5.09 -10.44
N PRO A 163 17.33 -5.71 -11.59
CA PRO A 163 17.24 -5.02 -12.88
C PRO A 163 15.82 -4.59 -13.24
N LEU A 164 14.80 -5.37 -12.90
CA LEU A 164 13.40 -5.01 -13.16
C LEU A 164 12.99 -3.77 -12.38
N PHE A 165 13.28 -3.72 -11.08
CA PHE A 165 12.95 -2.56 -10.25
C PHE A 165 13.75 -1.33 -10.61
N ASN A 166 15.04 -1.44 -10.96
CA ASN A 166 15.83 -0.31 -11.46
C ASN A 166 15.20 0.31 -12.73
N ALA A 167 14.84 -0.53 -13.69
CA ALA A 167 14.19 -0.08 -14.93
C ALA A 167 12.81 0.54 -14.64
N TYR A 168 12.01 -0.09 -13.77
CA TYR A 168 10.72 0.42 -13.33
C TYR A 168 10.82 1.80 -12.67
N VAL A 169 11.70 1.96 -11.70
CA VAL A 169 11.87 3.24 -10.99
C VAL A 169 12.34 4.34 -11.94
N THR A 170 13.25 4.02 -12.86
CA THR A 170 13.71 4.99 -13.88
C THR A 170 12.53 5.51 -14.71
N ARG A 171 11.68 4.60 -15.23
CA ARG A 171 10.49 4.97 -16.02
C ARG A 171 9.49 5.75 -15.19
N LEU A 172 9.24 5.30 -13.96
CA LEU A 172 8.30 5.92 -13.04
C LEU A 172 8.68 7.36 -12.71
N LEU A 173 9.96 7.62 -12.40
CA LEU A 173 10.45 8.98 -12.13
C LEU A 173 10.36 9.87 -13.36
N ALA A 174 10.63 9.33 -14.56
CA ALA A 174 10.44 10.06 -15.81
C ALA A 174 8.96 10.42 -16.05
N LEU A 175 8.02 9.49 -15.81
CA LEU A 175 6.59 9.77 -15.88
C LEU A 175 6.20 10.86 -14.88
N ARG A 176 6.59 10.75 -13.61
CA ARG A 176 6.26 11.73 -12.57
C ARG A 176 6.72 13.13 -12.95
N LYS A 177 7.94 13.25 -13.49
CA LYS A 177 8.45 14.53 -13.99
C LYS A 177 7.62 15.11 -15.17
N LYS A 178 7.14 14.26 -16.07
CA LYS A 178 6.22 14.70 -17.14
C LYS A 178 4.87 15.15 -16.56
N LEU A 179 4.31 14.42 -15.59
CA LEU A 179 3.04 14.78 -14.95
C LEU A 179 3.08 16.14 -14.21
N GLU A 180 4.24 16.55 -13.71
CA GLU A 180 4.44 17.87 -13.08
C GLU A 180 4.30 19.05 -14.08
N THR A 181 4.32 18.79 -15.39
CA THR A 181 4.11 19.83 -16.42
C THR A 181 2.64 20.12 -16.70
N LEU A 182 1.71 19.32 -16.21
CA LEU A 182 0.28 19.53 -16.35
C LEU A 182 -0.18 20.68 -15.47
N THR A 183 -1.22 21.41 -15.89
CA THR A 183 -1.69 22.62 -15.23
C THR A 183 -2.98 22.42 -14.43
N ASN A 184 -3.96 21.76 -15.02
CA ASN A 184 -5.27 21.50 -14.42
C ASN A 184 -5.32 20.16 -13.66
N ILE A 185 -4.46 19.22 -14.05
CA ILE A 185 -4.26 17.92 -13.39
C ILE A 185 -2.96 17.99 -12.59
N ARG A 186 -3.03 17.89 -11.27
CA ARG A 186 -1.85 18.05 -10.40
C ARG A 186 -1.46 16.75 -9.74
N LEU A 187 -0.19 16.39 -9.89
CA LEU A 187 0.38 15.24 -9.19
C LEU A 187 0.48 15.54 -7.68
N PHE A 188 -0.17 14.72 -6.86
CA PHE A 188 -0.03 14.77 -5.40
C PHE A 188 1.27 14.05 -4.98
N PRO A 189 2.08 14.65 -4.09
CA PRO A 189 3.28 14.00 -3.57
C PRO A 189 2.91 12.84 -2.64
N THR A 190 3.42 11.65 -2.95
CA THR A 190 3.21 10.42 -2.20
C THR A 190 4.54 9.88 -1.71
N ASP A 191 4.58 9.23 -0.54
CA ASP A 191 5.80 8.54 -0.06
C ASP A 191 6.08 7.31 -0.93
N ASP A 192 5.03 6.56 -1.28
CA ASP A 192 5.11 5.49 -2.28
C ASP A 192 4.97 6.07 -3.68
N ILE A 193 6.08 6.24 -4.37
CA ILE A 193 6.12 6.81 -5.73
C ILE A 193 5.38 5.97 -6.77
N SER A 194 5.10 4.68 -6.50
CA SER A 194 4.31 3.81 -7.38
C SER A 194 2.85 4.22 -7.50
N LYS A 195 2.36 5.01 -6.55
CA LYS A 195 1.01 5.57 -6.55
C LYS A 195 1.01 6.91 -7.28
N ILE A 196 0.36 6.94 -8.42
CA ILE A 196 0.12 8.18 -9.16
C ILE A 196 -1.24 8.72 -8.73
N VAL A 197 -1.23 9.64 -7.78
CA VAL A 197 -2.42 10.32 -7.28
C VAL A 197 -2.54 11.67 -7.99
N LEU A 198 -3.60 11.85 -8.76
CA LEU A 198 -3.83 13.06 -9.54
C LEU A 198 -5.00 13.85 -8.94
N LEU A 199 -4.72 15.05 -8.44
CA LEU A 199 -5.74 15.99 -7.97
C LEU A 199 -6.37 16.70 -9.18
N VAL A 200 -7.68 16.69 -9.21
CA VAL A 200 -8.48 17.25 -10.32
C VAL A 200 -9.77 17.85 -9.80
N ARG A 201 -10.45 18.64 -10.63
CA ARG A 201 -11.74 19.23 -10.28
C ARG A 201 -12.86 18.19 -10.15
N ASP A 202 -12.85 17.16 -11.01
CA ASP A 202 -13.83 16.08 -11.04
C ASP A 202 -13.14 14.76 -11.38
N GLY A 203 -12.83 13.97 -10.33
CA GLY A 203 -12.13 12.70 -10.47
C GLY A 203 -12.96 11.64 -11.21
N LYS A 204 -14.27 11.65 -11.01
CA LYS A 204 -15.16 10.70 -11.70
C LYS A 204 -15.23 10.97 -13.20
N LYS A 205 -15.27 12.24 -13.59
CA LYS A 205 -15.24 12.63 -15.00
C LYS A 205 -13.93 12.20 -15.64
N LEU A 206 -12.79 12.52 -15.04
CA LEU A 206 -11.48 12.10 -15.53
C LEU A 206 -11.37 10.58 -15.67
N TYR A 207 -11.82 9.83 -14.68
CA TYR A 207 -11.83 8.36 -14.72
C TYR A 207 -12.62 7.81 -15.91
N GLN A 208 -13.86 8.32 -16.10
CA GLN A 208 -14.72 7.88 -17.19
C GLN A 208 -14.15 8.25 -18.56
N GLU A 209 -13.54 9.42 -18.68
CA GLU A 209 -12.93 9.86 -19.93
C GLU A 209 -11.71 9.02 -20.30
N LEU A 210 -10.81 8.75 -19.35
CA LEU A 210 -9.68 7.85 -19.55
C LEU A 210 -10.13 6.45 -19.94
N LEU A 211 -11.18 5.92 -19.29
CA LEU A 211 -11.71 4.60 -19.59
C LEU A 211 -12.35 4.54 -20.98
N ASN A 212 -13.24 5.46 -21.32
CA ASN A 212 -14.10 5.37 -22.51
C ASN A 212 -13.39 5.86 -23.77
N LYS A 213 -12.63 6.97 -23.69
CA LYS A 213 -11.97 7.59 -24.85
C LYS A 213 -10.57 7.01 -25.09
N TYR A 214 -9.82 6.74 -24.02
CA TYR A 214 -8.42 6.32 -24.11
C TYR A 214 -8.21 4.84 -23.75
N HIS A 215 -9.25 4.13 -23.30
CA HIS A 215 -9.19 2.73 -22.84
C HIS A 215 -8.11 2.50 -21.75
N ILE A 216 -8.01 3.46 -20.82
CA ILE A 216 -7.13 3.41 -19.67
C ILE A 216 -8.00 3.33 -18.42
N GLN A 217 -7.93 2.19 -17.72
CA GLN A 217 -8.62 2.00 -16.45
C GLN A 217 -7.68 2.34 -15.31
N LEU A 218 -8.13 3.25 -14.43
CA LEU A 218 -7.43 3.58 -13.19
C LEU A 218 -7.87 2.66 -12.05
N GLU A 219 -7.15 2.69 -10.96
CA GLU A 219 -7.47 1.91 -9.77
C GLU A 219 -8.72 2.46 -9.07
N MET A 220 -8.83 3.78 -8.93
CA MET A 220 -9.91 4.41 -8.18
C MET A 220 -10.15 5.86 -8.62
N ALA A 221 -11.39 6.31 -8.48
CA ALA A 221 -11.76 7.72 -8.57
C ALA A 221 -12.53 8.17 -7.31
N SER A 222 -12.07 9.27 -6.72
CA SER A 222 -12.79 10.05 -5.71
C SER A 222 -13.48 11.25 -6.38
N LEU A 223 -14.02 12.16 -5.59
CA LEU A 223 -14.60 13.40 -6.13
C LEU A 223 -13.54 14.32 -6.73
N GLN A 224 -12.40 14.48 -6.08
CA GLN A 224 -11.37 15.46 -6.44
C GLN A 224 -10.00 14.86 -6.74
N TYR A 225 -9.90 13.54 -6.83
CA TYR A 225 -8.67 12.88 -7.23
C TYR A 225 -8.94 11.50 -7.83
N VAL A 226 -7.95 11.01 -8.55
CA VAL A 226 -7.89 9.63 -9.06
C VAL A 226 -6.58 8.99 -8.66
N ILE A 227 -6.56 7.66 -8.62
CA ILE A 227 -5.35 6.88 -8.34
C ILE A 227 -5.08 5.95 -9.52
N ALA A 228 -3.86 6.01 -10.06
CA ALA A 228 -3.31 4.98 -10.90
C ALA A 228 -2.24 4.20 -10.11
N MET A 229 -2.29 2.88 -10.21
CA MET A 229 -1.25 1.99 -9.68
C MET A 229 -0.31 1.58 -10.80
N THR A 230 0.98 1.60 -10.50
CA THR A 230 2.03 1.18 -11.42
C THR A 230 2.79 -0.02 -10.87
N SER A 231 3.46 -0.76 -11.75
CA SER A 231 4.18 -1.97 -11.39
C SER A 231 5.41 -2.22 -12.28
N ILE A 232 6.23 -3.20 -11.92
CA ILE A 232 7.37 -3.63 -12.73
C ILE A 232 6.97 -4.20 -14.10
N GLY A 233 5.69 -4.51 -14.30
CA GLY A 233 5.15 -5.00 -15.57
C GLY A 233 4.80 -3.91 -16.58
N ASP A 234 4.79 -2.65 -16.16
CA ASP A 234 4.43 -1.55 -17.05
C ASP A 234 5.59 -1.20 -18.00
N THR A 235 5.23 -0.94 -19.26
CA THR A 235 6.18 -0.60 -20.32
C THR A 235 6.27 0.91 -20.56
N ASP A 236 7.31 1.34 -21.28
CA ASP A 236 7.45 2.73 -21.71
C ASP A 236 6.25 3.19 -22.54
N GLU A 237 5.70 2.29 -23.39
CA GLU A 237 4.52 2.56 -24.21
C GLU A 237 3.29 2.85 -23.36
N TYR A 238 3.08 2.11 -22.26
CA TYR A 238 1.94 2.34 -21.36
C TYR A 238 2.06 3.68 -20.65
N TYR A 239 3.24 4.06 -20.19
CA TYR A 239 3.49 5.35 -19.56
C TYR A 239 3.33 6.52 -20.52
N GLU A 240 3.83 6.38 -21.75
CA GLU A 240 3.68 7.41 -22.75
C GLU A 240 2.20 7.60 -23.13
N ARG A 241 1.47 6.51 -23.38
CA ARG A 241 0.04 6.54 -23.68
C ARG A 241 -0.75 7.18 -22.51
N PHE A 242 -0.42 6.86 -21.27
CA PHE A 242 -1.08 7.45 -20.11
C PHE A 242 -0.83 8.95 -20.02
N PHE A 243 0.43 9.37 -20.17
CA PHE A 243 0.78 10.80 -20.15
C PHE A 243 0.11 11.58 -21.28
N GLU A 244 0.15 11.08 -22.51
CA GLU A 244 -0.48 11.74 -23.66
C GLU A 244 -2.00 11.88 -23.51
N ALA A 245 -2.67 10.88 -22.96
CA ALA A 245 -4.09 10.97 -22.67
C ALA A 245 -4.38 12.08 -21.64
N LEU A 246 -3.60 12.14 -20.55
CA LEU A 246 -3.75 13.19 -19.53
C LEU A 246 -3.44 14.58 -20.08
N ARG A 247 -2.40 14.71 -20.90
CA ARG A 247 -2.03 15.98 -21.53
C ARG A 247 -3.16 16.53 -22.42
N GLN A 248 -3.77 15.67 -23.25
CA GLN A 248 -4.91 16.08 -24.10
C GLN A 248 -6.11 16.54 -23.26
N ILE A 249 -6.39 15.86 -22.12
CA ILE A 249 -7.49 16.25 -21.22
C ILE A 249 -7.15 17.54 -20.44
N ASP A 250 -5.87 17.76 -20.11
CA ASP A 250 -5.43 18.97 -19.39
C ASP A 250 -5.52 20.22 -20.25
N ASP A 251 -5.38 20.07 -21.58
CA ASP A 251 -5.47 21.15 -22.59
C ASP A 251 -6.96 21.52 -22.95
N GLU A 252 -7.95 20.65 -22.64
CA GLU A 252 -9.41 20.89 -22.84
C GLU A 252 -10.02 21.70 -21.68
#